data_dc6e036ffe068527b319926c15860239
#
_entry.id   dc6e036ffe068527b319926c15860239
#
_cell.length_a   1.000
_cell.length_b   1.000
_cell.length_c   1.000
_cell.angle_alpha   90.00
_cell.angle_beta   90.00
_cell.angle_gamma   90.00
#
_symmetry.space_group_name_H-M   'P 1'
#
loop_
_entity.id
_entity.type
_entity.pdbx_description
1 polymer ?
#
loop_
_entity_poly.entity_id
_entity_poly.type
_entity_poly.pdbx_seq_one_letter_code
_entity_poly.pdbx_strand_id
1 'polypeptide(L)'
;MRPFRFCPHCGVELVERRNPGEETELPTCPACGFIAYRNAKPCAGALVIRDGRVLLVRRAQAPFAGWWDVPGGYLEYDEHPEDAARRELREETGYEIRITGLVGIYPSQYGPEGQRTLDLIYLAEIASGEERVGSDALEIGWFAAGELPAEVAFDSGPASLRDWARTLGSGAR
;
A
#
# COMPACT_ATOMS: atom_id res chain seq x y z
N MET A 1 -15.72 4.87 3.84
CA MET A 1 -16.51 3.61 3.80
C MET A 1 -17.04 3.30 5.19
N ARG A 2 -18.35 3.13 5.38
CA ARG A 2 -18.87 2.56 6.62
C ARG A 2 -18.55 1.07 6.61
N PRO A 3 -17.75 0.53 7.53
CA PRO A 3 -17.24 -0.82 7.41
C PRO A 3 -18.34 -1.89 7.42
N PHE A 4 -19.37 -1.70 8.23
CA PHE A 4 -20.53 -2.58 8.30
C PHE A 4 -21.77 -1.78 8.70
N ARG A 5 -22.88 -2.01 8.02
CA ARG A 5 -24.20 -1.53 8.46
C ARG A 5 -24.89 -2.56 9.35
N PHE A 6 -24.68 -3.83 9.05
CA PHE A 6 -25.30 -4.96 9.75
C PHE A 6 -24.21 -5.85 10.38
N CYS A 7 -24.55 -6.46 11.50
CA CYS A 7 -23.67 -7.40 12.19
C CYS A 7 -23.41 -8.64 11.33
N PRO A 8 -22.13 -9.01 11.08
CA PRO A 8 -21.81 -10.20 10.30
C PRO A 8 -22.17 -11.52 11.00
N HIS A 9 -22.42 -11.49 12.33
CA HIS A 9 -22.76 -12.67 13.11
C HIS A 9 -24.27 -12.96 13.15
N CYS A 10 -25.12 -11.91 13.24
CA CYS A 10 -26.54 -12.10 13.46
C CYS A 10 -27.48 -11.24 12.60
N GLY A 11 -26.91 -10.44 11.69
CA GLY A 11 -27.69 -9.63 10.74
C GLY A 11 -28.37 -8.39 11.31
N VAL A 12 -28.28 -8.14 12.62
CA VAL A 12 -28.90 -6.96 13.27
C VAL A 12 -28.13 -5.70 12.90
N GLU A 13 -28.81 -4.58 12.70
CA GLU A 13 -28.20 -3.30 12.39
C GLU A 13 -27.28 -2.84 13.54
N LEU A 14 -26.05 -2.42 13.19
CA LEU A 14 -25.07 -1.91 14.15
C LEU A 14 -25.41 -0.48 14.56
N VAL A 15 -25.17 -0.16 15.84
CA VAL A 15 -25.33 1.19 16.39
C VAL A 15 -23.97 1.71 16.87
N GLU A 16 -23.75 3.01 16.69
CA GLU A 16 -22.54 3.65 17.25
C GLU A 16 -22.67 3.66 18.78
N ARG A 17 -21.71 3.06 19.46
CA ARG A 17 -21.70 2.93 20.93
C ARG A 17 -20.30 3.03 21.47
N ARG A 18 -20.13 3.75 22.58
CA ARG A 18 -18.91 3.72 23.39
C ARG A 18 -18.92 2.46 24.26
N ASN A 19 -17.98 1.57 24.00
CA ASN A 19 -17.81 0.34 24.79
C ASN A 19 -16.85 0.57 25.96
N PRO A 20 -16.93 -0.22 27.04
CA PRO A 20 -15.98 -0.12 28.15
C PRO A 20 -14.53 -0.29 27.67
N GLY A 21 -13.66 0.66 28.02
CA GLY A 21 -12.25 0.66 27.62
C GLY A 21 -11.97 1.33 26.26
N GLU A 22 -13.01 1.77 25.52
CA GLU A 22 -12.84 2.46 24.24
C GLU A 22 -12.96 3.98 24.40
N GLU A 23 -12.06 4.73 23.75
CA GLU A 23 -12.09 6.20 23.75
C GLU A 23 -13.11 6.77 22.75
N THR A 24 -13.42 6.02 21.71
CA THR A 24 -14.33 6.43 20.63
C THR A 24 -15.57 5.54 20.55
N GLU A 25 -16.62 6.05 19.91
CA GLU A 25 -17.79 5.23 19.56
C GLU A 25 -17.44 4.30 18.38
N LEU A 26 -17.86 3.03 18.50
CA LEU A 26 -17.65 2.00 17.50
C LEU A 26 -18.98 1.35 17.10
N PRO A 27 -19.16 0.95 15.85
CA PRO A 27 -20.33 0.20 15.42
C PRO A 27 -20.42 -1.10 16.22
N THR A 28 -21.44 -1.21 17.05
CA THR A 28 -21.63 -2.31 18.00
C THR A 28 -22.99 -2.96 17.77
N CYS A 29 -23.04 -4.28 17.81
CA CYS A 29 -24.29 -5.02 17.70
C CYS A 29 -25.06 -5.00 19.03
N PRO A 30 -26.29 -4.45 19.08
CA PRO A 30 -27.08 -4.41 20.30
C PRO A 30 -27.58 -5.79 20.73
N ALA A 31 -27.62 -6.78 19.82
CA ALA A 31 -28.15 -8.11 20.08
C ALA A 31 -27.09 -9.09 20.57
N CYS A 32 -25.89 -9.13 19.94
CA CYS A 32 -24.85 -10.12 20.27
C CYS A 32 -23.54 -9.52 20.81
N GLY A 33 -23.44 -8.19 20.90
CA GLY A 33 -22.26 -7.53 21.44
C GLY A 33 -21.05 -7.46 20.49
N PHE A 34 -21.16 -7.93 19.23
CA PHE A 34 -20.08 -7.81 18.24
C PHE A 34 -19.70 -6.34 18.04
N ILE A 35 -18.40 -6.04 18.07
CA ILE A 35 -17.84 -4.71 17.84
C ILE A 35 -17.09 -4.73 16.50
N ALA A 36 -17.48 -3.84 15.59
CA ALA A 36 -16.81 -3.66 14.31
C ALA A 36 -15.67 -2.63 14.44
N TYR A 37 -14.47 -3.09 14.75
CA TYR A 37 -13.30 -2.23 14.84
C TYR A 37 -12.93 -1.63 13.47
N ARG A 38 -12.46 -0.37 13.50
CA ARG A 38 -12.03 0.37 12.31
C ARG A 38 -10.51 0.26 12.15
N ASN A 39 -10.04 -0.90 11.73
CA ASN A 39 -8.62 -1.13 11.51
C ASN A 39 -8.19 -0.73 10.09
N ALA A 40 -6.98 -0.17 9.96
CA ALA A 40 -6.35 -0.01 8.67
C ALA A 40 -6.04 -1.38 8.06
N LYS A 41 -6.19 -1.52 6.75
CA LYS A 41 -5.76 -2.74 6.04
C LYS A 41 -4.27 -2.67 5.75
N PRO A 42 -3.52 -3.75 6.04
CA PRO A 42 -2.11 -3.80 5.68
C PRO A 42 -1.94 -3.93 4.16
N CYS A 43 -0.95 -3.20 3.63
CA CYS A 43 -0.47 -3.29 2.26
C CYS A 43 1.05 -3.41 2.28
N ALA A 44 1.64 -4.00 1.25
CA ALA A 44 3.08 -4.05 1.08
C ALA A 44 3.46 -3.76 -0.36
N GLY A 45 4.56 -3.03 -0.53
CA GLY A 45 5.14 -2.71 -1.83
C GLY A 45 6.64 -2.51 -1.73
N ALA A 46 7.30 -2.27 -2.86
CA ALA A 46 8.74 -2.06 -2.85
C ALA A 46 9.20 -0.99 -3.83
N LEU A 47 10.16 -0.18 -3.37
CA LEU A 47 11.01 0.65 -4.21
C LEU A 47 12.11 -0.24 -4.78
N VAL A 48 11.95 -0.65 -6.03
CA VAL A 48 12.96 -1.43 -6.75
C VAL A 48 13.95 -0.49 -7.39
N ILE A 49 15.25 -0.65 -7.05
CA ILE A 49 16.29 0.26 -7.50
C ILE A 49 17.19 -0.44 -8.52
N ARG A 50 17.41 0.24 -9.66
CA ARG A 50 18.37 -0.16 -10.70
C ARG A 50 19.05 1.09 -11.26
N ASP A 51 20.37 1.11 -11.27
CA ASP A 51 21.21 2.20 -11.80
C ASP A 51 20.83 3.59 -11.22
N GLY A 52 20.53 3.66 -9.91
CA GLY A 52 20.12 4.89 -9.22
C GLY A 52 18.72 5.39 -9.56
N ARG A 53 17.92 4.59 -10.25
CA ARG A 53 16.52 4.89 -10.61
C ARG A 53 15.58 3.95 -9.88
N VAL A 54 14.41 4.47 -9.53
CA VAL A 54 13.31 3.71 -8.92
C VAL A 54 12.28 3.32 -9.98
N LEU A 55 11.79 2.09 -9.89
CA LEU A 55 10.70 1.60 -10.70
C LEU A 55 9.36 2.08 -10.15
N LEU A 56 8.52 2.63 -11.01
CA LEU A 56 7.11 2.91 -10.74
C LEU A 56 6.25 2.27 -11.83
N VAL A 57 5.00 1.98 -11.49
CA VAL A 57 3.96 1.51 -12.42
C VAL A 57 2.93 2.61 -12.65
N ARG A 58 2.38 2.73 -13.85
CA ARG A 58 1.29 3.65 -14.14
C ARG A 58 -0.04 2.93 -14.01
N ARG A 59 -0.89 3.39 -13.13
CA ARG A 59 -2.15 2.73 -12.77
C ARG A 59 -3.14 2.69 -13.93
N ALA A 60 -3.71 1.52 -14.21
CA ALA A 60 -4.79 1.37 -15.19
C ALA A 60 -6.17 1.71 -14.61
N GLN A 61 -6.37 1.59 -13.30
CA GLN A 61 -7.67 1.61 -12.64
C GLN A 61 -7.82 2.71 -11.60
N ALA A 62 -9.07 3.09 -11.34
CA ALA A 62 -9.43 3.98 -10.23
C ALA A 62 -9.18 3.30 -8.85
N PRO A 63 -8.88 4.05 -7.79
CA PRO A 63 -8.61 5.48 -7.80
C PRO A 63 -7.26 5.80 -8.44
N PHE A 64 -7.08 7.04 -8.88
CA PHE A 64 -5.83 7.54 -9.48
C PHE A 64 -5.43 6.86 -10.81
N ALA A 65 -6.40 6.47 -11.66
CA ALA A 65 -6.10 5.98 -13.00
C ALA A 65 -5.21 6.96 -13.79
N GLY A 66 -4.13 6.46 -14.39
CA GLY A 66 -3.15 7.25 -15.13
C GLY A 66 -2.04 7.88 -14.29
N TRP A 67 -2.12 7.84 -12.96
CA TRP A 67 -1.05 8.28 -12.05
C TRP A 67 0.00 7.20 -11.87
N TRP A 68 1.20 7.61 -11.50
CA TRP A 68 2.26 6.70 -11.13
C TRP A 68 2.08 6.17 -9.71
N ASP A 69 2.57 4.97 -9.44
CA ASP A 69 2.45 4.32 -8.14
C ASP A 69 3.69 3.48 -7.82
N VAL A 70 3.96 3.32 -6.55
CA VAL A 70 4.89 2.32 -6.06
C VAL A 70 4.22 0.96 -6.20
N PRO A 71 4.80 0.00 -6.92
CA PRO A 71 4.17 -1.31 -7.09
C PRO A 71 3.98 -2.01 -5.76
N GLY A 72 2.76 -2.57 -5.57
CA GLY A 72 2.35 -3.20 -4.32
C GLY A 72 0.83 -3.27 -4.17
N GLY A 73 0.37 -3.98 -3.13
CA GLY A 73 -1.04 -4.18 -2.88
C GLY A 73 -1.37 -4.70 -1.48
N TYR A 74 -2.59 -5.19 -1.31
CA TYR A 74 -3.06 -5.73 -0.04
C TYR A 74 -2.38 -7.06 0.29
N LEU A 75 -2.09 -7.25 1.58
CA LEU A 75 -1.71 -8.56 2.10
C LEU A 75 -2.89 -9.52 2.00
N GLU A 76 -2.62 -10.77 1.63
CA GLU A 76 -3.54 -11.87 1.82
C GLU A 76 -3.65 -12.25 3.31
N TYR A 77 -4.63 -13.09 3.67
CA TYR A 77 -5.05 -13.32 5.06
C TYR A 77 -3.91 -13.74 6.01
N ASP A 78 -3.01 -14.60 5.57
CA ASP A 78 -1.90 -15.16 6.35
C ASP A 78 -0.53 -14.96 5.68
N GLU A 79 -0.45 -13.95 4.81
CA GLU A 79 0.75 -13.61 4.05
C GLU A 79 1.72 -12.74 4.86
N HIS A 80 3.01 -13.06 4.80
CA HIS A 80 4.04 -12.19 5.36
C HIS A 80 4.21 -10.94 4.47
N PRO A 81 4.38 -9.72 5.04
CA PRO A 81 4.46 -8.49 4.25
C PRO A 81 5.55 -8.49 3.16
N GLU A 82 6.70 -9.11 3.41
CA GLU A 82 7.74 -9.25 2.39
C GLU A 82 7.33 -10.16 1.24
N ASP A 83 6.55 -11.21 1.51
CA ASP A 83 6.07 -12.13 0.48
C ASP A 83 4.98 -11.46 -0.35
N ALA A 84 4.09 -10.66 0.28
CA ALA A 84 3.15 -9.80 -0.41
C ALA A 84 3.87 -8.85 -1.37
N ALA A 85 4.90 -8.13 -0.91
CA ALA A 85 5.67 -7.24 -1.77
C ALA A 85 6.32 -7.99 -2.95
N ARG A 86 6.87 -9.21 -2.74
CA ARG A 86 7.43 -10.04 -3.82
C ARG A 86 6.36 -10.49 -4.81
N ARG A 87 5.20 -10.94 -4.33
CA ARG A 87 4.07 -11.37 -5.17
C ARG A 87 3.56 -10.23 -6.03
N GLU A 88 3.25 -9.07 -5.42
CA GLU A 88 2.74 -7.90 -6.13
C GLU A 88 3.73 -7.41 -7.21
N LEU A 89 5.01 -7.30 -6.87
CA LEU A 89 6.05 -6.90 -7.84
C LEU A 89 6.12 -7.86 -9.03
N ARG A 90 6.05 -9.17 -8.79
CA ARG A 90 6.04 -10.16 -9.87
C ARG A 90 4.78 -10.04 -10.73
N GLU A 91 3.61 -9.83 -10.12
CA GLU A 91 2.33 -9.70 -10.83
C GLU A 91 2.27 -8.43 -11.67
N GLU A 92 2.71 -7.29 -11.13
CA GLU A 92 2.63 -5.99 -11.78
C GLU A 92 3.77 -5.73 -12.76
N THR A 93 4.96 -6.30 -12.53
CA THR A 93 6.16 -5.94 -13.29
C THR A 93 6.89 -7.09 -13.97
N GLY A 94 6.58 -8.34 -13.62
CA GLY A 94 7.29 -9.54 -14.09
C GLY A 94 8.64 -9.80 -13.42
N TYR A 95 9.08 -8.93 -12.51
CA TYR A 95 10.35 -9.09 -11.81
C TYR A 95 10.20 -9.88 -10.51
N GLU A 96 11.15 -10.79 -10.28
CA GLU A 96 11.43 -11.34 -8.95
C GLU A 96 12.39 -10.40 -8.23
N ILE A 97 12.09 -10.05 -6.99
CA ILE A 97 12.88 -9.09 -6.22
C ILE A 97 13.54 -9.72 -4.99
N ARG A 98 14.66 -9.15 -4.61
CA ARG A 98 15.33 -9.39 -3.33
C ARG A 98 15.16 -8.15 -2.46
N ILE A 99 14.44 -8.29 -1.36
CA ILE A 99 14.29 -7.21 -0.38
C ILE A 99 15.63 -6.98 0.33
N THR A 100 16.04 -5.72 0.43
CA THR A 100 17.30 -5.29 1.04
C THR A 100 17.09 -4.49 2.33
N GLY A 101 15.88 -4.01 2.59
CA GLY A 101 15.53 -3.30 3.81
C GLY A 101 14.10 -2.77 3.79
N LEU A 102 13.69 -2.18 4.91
CA LEU A 102 12.43 -1.46 5.05
C LEU A 102 12.71 0.05 4.86
N VAL A 103 12.01 0.69 3.93
CA VAL A 103 12.05 2.15 3.76
C VAL A 103 11.24 2.81 4.88
N GLY A 104 10.03 2.34 5.12
CA GLY A 104 9.17 2.84 6.17
C GLY A 104 7.78 2.21 6.18
N ILE A 105 6.98 2.66 7.17
CA ILE A 105 5.58 2.28 7.33
C ILE A 105 4.75 3.56 7.25
N TYR A 106 3.80 3.60 6.32
CA TYR A 106 3.07 4.81 5.97
C TYR A 106 1.56 4.62 6.13
N PRO A 107 0.90 5.39 7.02
CA PRO A 107 -0.55 5.49 6.98
C PRO A 107 -1.00 6.11 5.65
N SER A 108 -1.99 5.50 5.01
CA SER A 108 -2.51 5.98 3.74
C SER A 108 -4.03 5.76 3.63
N GLN A 109 -4.59 6.12 2.49
CA GLN A 109 -6.01 5.98 2.21
C GLN A 109 -6.24 5.60 0.75
N TYR A 110 -7.02 4.56 0.51
CA TYR A 110 -7.37 4.09 -0.82
C TYR A 110 -8.49 4.94 -1.42
N GLY A 111 -8.12 6.07 -2.04
CA GLY A 111 -9.04 7.06 -2.61
C GLY A 111 -9.69 8.00 -1.57
N PRO A 112 -10.39 9.07 -2.02
CA PRO A 112 -10.87 10.17 -1.16
C PRO A 112 -11.81 9.74 -0.02
N GLU A 113 -12.63 8.72 -0.25
CA GLU A 113 -13.56 8.16 0.75
C GLU A 113 -13.25 6.68 1.06
N GLY A 114 -12.05 6.24 0.71
CA GLY A 114 -11.66 4.83 0.73
C GLY A 114 -11.24 4.32 2.10
N GLN A 115 -10.87 3.06 2.07
CA GLN A 115 -10.35 2.33 3.21
C GLN A 115 -9.02 2.93 3.67
N ARG A 116 -8.83 3.07 4.99
CA ARG A 116 -7.51 3.36 5.56
C ARG A 116 -6.60 2.15 5.36
N THR A 117 -5.35 2.42 4.96
CA THR A 117 -4.29 1.43 4.79
C THR A 117 -3.09 1.74 5.68
N LEU A 118 -2.27 0.74 5.90
CA LEU A 118 -0.96 0.86 6.52
C LEU A 118 0.01 0.17 5.58
N ASP A 119 0.79 0.98 4.86
CA ASP A 119 1.60 0.54 3.75
C ASP A 119 3.05 0.32 4.21
N LEU A 120 3.52 -0.93 4.14
CA LEU A 120 4.89 -1.32 4.42
C LEU A 120 5.69 -1.25 3.12
N ILE A 121 6.57 -0.26 2.98
CA ILE A 121 7.35 -0.05 1.76
C ILE A 121 8.79 -0.52 1.98
N TYR A 122 9.19 -1.49 1.19
CA TYR A 122 10.53 -2.08 1.22
C TYR A 122 11.46 -1.46 0.18
N LEU A 123 12.75 -1.56 0.42
CA LEU A 123 13.80 -1.34 -0.58
C LEU A 123 14.18 -2.69 -1.17
N ALA A 124 14.31 -2.76 -2.49
CA ALA A 124 14.57 -4.02 -3.18
C ALA A 124 15.45 -3.84 -4.43
N GLU A 125 16.03 -4.94 -4.86
CA GLU A 125 16.78 -5.09 -6.11
C GLU A 125 16.16 -6.21 -6.95
N ILE A 126 16.31 -6.15 -8.27
CA ILE A 126 15.89 -7.23 -9.16
C ILE A 126 16.79 -8.44 -8.92
N ALA A 127 16.19 -9.59 -8.62
CA ALA A 127 16.89 -10.87 -8.51
C ALA A 127 16.86 -11.64 -9.85
N SER A 128 15.72 -11.60 -10.56
CA SER A 128 15.51 -12.25 -11.85
C SER A 128 14.22 -11.76 -12.53
N GLY A 129 13.85 -12.34 -13.67
CA GLY A 129 12.64 -12.02 -14.40
C GLY A 129 12.90 -11.03 -15.54
N GLU A 130 11.85 -10.81 -16.34
CA GLU A 130 11.86 -9.86 -17.45
C GLU A 130 10.70 -8.87 -17.25
N GLU A 131 10.93 -7.62 -17.66
CA GLU A 131 9.94 -6.56 -17.56
C GLU A 131 8.67 -6.92 -18.34
N ARG A 132 7.57 -6.97 -17.65
CA ARG A 132 6.25 -7.24 -18.23
C ARG A 132 5.20 -6.45 -17.46
N VAL A 133 4.52 -5.56 -18.16
CA VAL A 133 3.41 -4.80 -17.60
C VAL A 133 2.27 -5.74 -17.21
N GLY A 134 1.88 -5.73 -15.95
CA GLY A 134 0.76 -6.50 -15.42
C GLY A 134 -0.61 -5.94 -15.84
N SER A 135 -1.69 -6.68 -15.52
CA SER A 135 -3.05 -6.31 -15.93
C SER A 135 -3.55 -4.99 -15.34
N ASP A 136 -3.03 -4.60 -14.19
CA ASP A 136 -3.47 -3.44 -13.42
C ASP A 136 -2.63 -2.19 -13.69
N ALA A 137 -1.61 -2.32 -14.55
CA ALA A 137 -0.72 -1.25 -14.97
C ALA A 137 -0.88 -0.93 -16.46
N LEU A 138 -0.60 0.32 -16.84
CA LEU A 138 -0.54 0.79 -18.24
C LEU A 138 0.89 0.73 -18.76
N GLU A 139 1.85 1.05 -17.92
CA GLU A 139 3.28 1.06 -18.26
C GLU A 139 4.16 0.99 -17.01
N ILE A 140 5.43 0.68 -17.20
CA ILE A 140 6.48 0.71 -16.18
C ILE A 140 7.44 1.83 -16.56
N GLY A 141 7.87 2.63 -15.56
CA GLY A 141 8.83 3.70 -15.73
C GLY A 141 9.96 3.66 -14.70
N TRP A 142 11.13 4.12 -15.09
CA TRP A 142 12.32 4.21 -14.23
C TRP A 142 12.73 5.67 -14.03
N PHE A 143 12.71 6.16 -12.80
CA PHE A 143 12.88 7.57 -12.47
C PHE A 143 14.06 7.80 -11.55
N ALA A 144 14.93 8.76 -11.88
CA ALA A 144 15.91 9.27 -10.94
C ALA A 144 15.23 10.12 -9.85
N ALA A 145 15.85 10.27 -8.69
CA ALA A 145 15.29 11.03 -7.57
C ALA A 145 14.92 12.50 -7.92
N GLY A 146 15.64 13.11 -8.86
CA GLY A 146 15.35 14.47 -9.36
C GLY A 146 14.34 14.52 -10.52
N GLU A 147 13.88 13.36 -11.01
CA GLU A 147 12.98 13.24 -12.18
C GLU A 147 11.65 12.56 -11.80
N LEU A 148 11.33 12.47 -10.50
CA LEU A 148 10.11 11.83 -10.05
C LEU A 148 8.87 12.53 -10.62
N PRO A 149 7.84 11.77 -11.05
CA PRO A 149 6.63 12.35 -11.58
C PRO A 149 5.88 13.16 -10.51
N ALA A 150 5.17 14.20 -10.94
CA ALA A 150 4.36 15.03 -10.04
C ALA A 150 3.10 14.31 -9.53
N GLU A 151 2.53 13.44 -10.38
CA GLU A 151 1.32 12.68 -10.10
C GLU A 151 1.67 11.27 -9.63
N VAL A 152 1.88 11.12 -8.32
CA VAL A 152 2.09 9.83 -7.64
C VAL A 152 0.89 9.54 -6.76
N ALA A 153 0.32 8.37 -6.92
CA ALA A 153 -0.88 7.93 -6.22
C ALA A 153 -0.63 7.72 -4.73
N PHE A 154 -1.71 7.86 -3.97
CA PHE A 154 -1.77 7.65 -2.53
C PHE A 154 -0.82 8.55 -1.72
N ASP A 155 -0.98 8.55 -0.39
CA ASP A 155 -0.11 9.35 0.50
C ASP A 155 1.26 8.67 0.72
N SER A 156 1.27 7.34 0.70
CA SER A 156 2.47 6.50 0.92
C SER A 156 3.48 6.61 -0.23
N GLY A 157 3.03 6.72 -1.47
CA GLY A 157 3.90 6.82 -2.64
C GLY A 157 4.86 8.01 -2.55
N PRO A 158 4.36 9.27 -2.55
CA PRO A 158 5.23 10.44 -2.42
C PRO A 158 6.05 10.45 -1.12
N ALA A 159 5.52 9.89 -0.01
CA ALA A 159 6.24 9.85 1.27
C ALA A 159 7.45 8.92 1.19
N SER A 160 7.27 7.71 0.73
CA SER A 160 8.35 6.72 0.60
C SER A 160 9.43 7.14 -0.42
N LEU A 161 9.01 7.73 -1.54
CA LEU A 161 9.95 8.26 -2.54
C LEU A 161 10.80 9.41 -2.00
N ARG A 162 10.22 10.31 -1.19
CA ARG A 162 10.99 11.37 -0.50
C ARG A 162 12.00 10.79 0.48
N ASP A 163 11.61 9.76 1.25
CA ASP A 163 12.51 9.14 2.23
C ASP A 163 13.66 8.42 1.52
N TRP A 164 13.38 7.68 0.45
CA TRP A 164 14.41 7.10 -0.40
C TRP A 164 15.37 8.16 -0.97
N ALA A 165 14.86 9.25 -1.56
CA ALA A 165 15.68 10.31 -2.15
C ALA A 165 16.64 10.96 -1.13
N ARG A 166 16.21 11.09 0.14
CA ARG A 166 17.07 11.60 1.22
C ARG A 166 18.25 10.67 1.53
N THR A 167 18.08 9.36 1.40
CA THR A 167 19.19 8.42 1.64
C THR A 167 20.33 8.59 0.63
N LEU A 168 20.02 8.98 -0.61
CA LEU A 168 21.01 9.25 -1.65
C LEU A 168 21.87 10.48 -1.33
N GLY A 169 21.27 11.52 -0.70
CA GLY A 169 21.98 12.74 -0.31
C GLY A 169 22.85 12.59 0.95
N SER A 170 22.57 11.59 1.81
CA SER A 170 23.31 11.36 3.05
C SER A 170 24.55 10.47 2.89
N GLY A 171 24.67 9.76 1.76
CA GLY A 171 25.83 8.90 1.44
C GLY A 171 27.04 9.61 0.84
N ALA A 172 26.99 10.94 0.66
CA ALA A 172 28.06 11.74 0.04
C ALA A 172 28.92 12.50 1.06
N ARG A 173 29.15 11.95 2.26
CA ARG A 173 30.14 12.48 3.21
C ARG A 173 31.15 11.45 3.64
#